data_35de48e2f6d0260a7e30e33fc0cca23e
#
_entry.id   35de48e2f6d0260a7e30e33fc0cca23e
#
_cell.length_a   1.000
_cell.length_b   1.000
_cell.length_c   1.000
_cell.angle_alpha   90.00
_cell.angle_beta   90.00
_cell.angle_gamma   90.00
#
_symmetry.space_group_name_H-M   'P 1'
#
loop_
_entity.id
_entity.type
_entity.pdbx_description
1 polymer ?
#
loop_
_entity_poly.entity_id
_entity_poly.type
_entity_poly.pdbx_seq_one_letter_code
_entity_poly.pdbx_strand_id
1 'polypeptide(L)'
;MKKTLLASAIAVATFSGAAAAQTTMSASELAAKMDSMPTVYGNIQYALAHDNFDGGPSTVEHFDNGSTLGVLHDHEIAPGVTGFFKLELDGFGADEKDSDGANIDEAYIGVKGDSFGQVWIGSDDSTYERAVTEISEYFEVATLNQGVDYTTGEGDLIQYMSPSFGGLSVWAAVQVNGDGEAPGADKSYPYQLAAVYEMDALELAAAVDSNDNGDGNGENTYGVRASFNAGDLRVTGEFHTRKDASDTFGVIGYYTLGANQFALSYELTQYDDNASSNAGLDSDTITLQALHNLSDNMYVYFEGYLGGGDEVYEYTDALGNAAFTDERSIASVGAVYYF
;
A
#
# COMPACT_ATOMS: atom_id res chain seq x y z
N MET A 1 -11.75 8.60 -15.88
CA MET A 1 -10.46 9.22 -16.18
C MET A 1 -10.50 10.42 -17.13
N LYS A 2 -11.22 10.43 -18.27
CA LYS A 2 -11.22 11.57 -19.21
C LYS A 2 -11.97 12.85 -18.76
N LYS A 3 -12.81 12.80 -17.74
CA LYS A 3 -13.62 13.95 -17.28
C LYS A 3 -12.94 14.75 -16.15
N THR A 4 -12.10 14.13 -15.36
CA THR A 4 -11.38 14.77 -14.23
C THR A 4 -10.27 15.71 -14.72
N LEU A 5 -9.60 15.35 -15.82
CA LEU A 5 -8.58 16.19 -16.47
C LEU A 5 -9.12 17.56 -16.97
N LEU A 6 -10.40 17.63 -17.29
CA LEU A 6 -11.00 18.87 -17.78
C LEU A 6 -11.21 19.91 -16.66
N ALA A 7 -11.48 19.46 -15.44
CA ALA A 7 -11.71 20.36 -14.30
C ALA A 7 -10.39 20.99 -13.79
N SER A 8 -9.30 20.23 -13.78
CA SER A 8 -8.00 20.72 -13.34
C SER A 8 -7.38 21.74 -14.31
N ALA A 9 -7.59 21.57 -15.63
CA ALA A 9 -7.11 22.52 -16.64
C ALA A 9 -7.82 23.89 -16.59
N ILE A 10 -9.10 23.92 -16.20
CA ILE A 10 -9.86 25.16 -16.08
C ILE A 10 -9.40 25.99 -14.86
N ALA A 11 -9.02 25.34 -13.77
CA ALA A 11 -8.54 26.04 -12.56
C ALA A 11 -7.21 26.75 -12.77
N VAL A 12 -6.28 26.18 -13.54
CA VAL A 12 -4.97 26.80 -13.84
C VAL A 12 -5.11 28.01 -14.79
N ALA A 13 -6.09 27.98 -15.70
CA ALA A 13 -6.31 29.08 -16.65
C ALA A 13 -6.90 30.34 -16.01
N THR A 14 -7.51 30.26 -14.82
CA THR A 14 -8.17 31.40 -14.16
C THR A 14 -7.29 32.16 -13.18
N PHE A 15 -6.10 31.68 -12.83
CA PHE A 15 -5.20 32.34 -11.85
C PHE A 15 -4.08 33.16 -12.44
N SER A 16 -3.86 33.20 -13.76
CA SER A 16 -2.86 34.05 -14.38
C SER A 16 -3.46 35.40 -14.83
N GLY A 17 -3.74 36.29 -13.88
CA GLY A 17 -4.12 37.67 -14.13
C GLY A 17 -2.94 38.50 -14.64
N ALA A 18 -2.62 38.39 -15.92
CA ALA A 18 -1.87 39.41 -16.67
C ALA A 18 -2.51 39.45 -18.08
N ALA A 19 -3.00 40.63 -18.43
CA ALA A 19 -3.54 40.92 -19.76
C ALA A 19 -2.43 40.82 -20.82
N ALA A 20 -2.22 39.63 -21.34
CA ALA A 20 -1.52 39.39 -22.58
C ALA A 20 -2.53 38.88 -23.61
N ALA A 21 -2.43 39.31 -24.85
CA ALA A 21 -3.34 38.96 -25.94
C ALA A 21 -3.67 37.44 -25.92
N GLN A 22 -4.94 37.12 -25.75
CA GLN A 22 -5.44 35.75 -25.84
C GLN A 22 -5.16 35.23 -27.26
N THR A 23 -4.06 34.51 -27.43
CA THR A 23 -3.91 33.56 -28.51
C THR A 23 -4.87 32.42 -28.19
N THR A 24 -5.99 32.37 -28.91
CA THR A 24 -6.92 31.22 -28.84
C THR A 24 -6.19 30.00 -29.33
N MET A 25 -5.72 29.14 -28.40
CA MET A 25 -5.14 27.85 -28.74
C MET A 25 -6.22 26.98 -29.38
N SER A 26 -5.87 26.28 -30.44
CA SER A 26 -6.74 25.27 -31.03
C SER A 26 -6.99 24.14 -30.01
N ALA A 27 -8.10 23.42 -30.18
CA ALA A 27 -8.40 22.26 -29.31
C ALA A 27 -7.29 21.20 -29.33
N SER A 28 -6.57 21.05 -30.44
CA SER A 28 -5.43 20.14 -30.56
C SER A 28 -4.18 20.62 -29.82
N GLU A 29 -3.90 21.94 -29.86
CA GLU A 29 -2.77 22.52 -29.09
C GLU A 29 -3.06 22.49 -27.59
N LEU A 30 -4.32 22.70 -27.20
CA LEU A 30 -4.73 22.56 -25.80
C LEU A 30 -4.62 21.11 -25.33
N ALA A 31 -5.07 20.15 -26.14
CA ALA A 31 -4.94 18.72 -25.85
C ALA A 31 -3.47 18.30 -25.69
N ALA A 32 -2.60 18.73 -26.63
CA ALA A 32 -1.16 18.44 -26.56
C ALA A 32 -0.49 19.08 -25.33
N LYS A 33 -0.92 20.27 -24.92
CA LYS A 33 -0.45 20.88 -23.66
C LYS A 33 -0.94 20.14 -22.44
N MET A 34 -2.19 19.69 -22.42
CA MET A 34 -2.74 18.89 -21.32
C MET A 34 -2.01 17.55 -21.19
N ASP A 35 -1.70 16.89 -22.31
CA ASP A 35 -0.92 15.63 -22.34
C ASP A 35 0.53 15.83 -21.84
N SER A 36 1.06 17.06 -21.87
CA SER A 36 2.39 17.39 -21.39
C SER A 36 2.43 17.99 -19.97
N MET A 37 1.28 18.06 -19.28
CA MET A 37 1.21 18.59 -17.92
C MET A 37 1.22 17.48 -16.89
N PRO A 38 1.91 17.67 -15.75
CA PRO A 38 1.77 16.77 -14.62
C PRO A 38 0.31 16.62 -14.18
N THR A 39 -0.06 15.43 -13.76
CA THR A 39 -1.36 15.15 -13.16
C THR A 39 -1.28 15.38 -11.66
N VAL A 40 -2.16 16.22 -11.13
CA VAL A 40 -2.40 16.33 -9.69
C VAL A 40 -3.53 15.41 -9.34
N TYR A 41 -3.37 14.64 -8.30
CA TYR A 41 -4.35 13.68 -7.79
C TYR A 41 -4.31 13.61 -6.28
N GLY A 42 -5.26 12.96 -5.67
CA GLY A 42 -5.27 12.73 -4.23
C GLY A 42 -6.60 12.18 -3.77
N ASN A 43 -6.69 11.99 -2.48
CA ASN A 43 -7.93 11.63 -1.82
C ASN A 43 -8.06 12.36 -0.48
N ILE A 44 -9.29 12.43 -0.01
CA ILE A 44 -9.62 12.76 1.39
C ILE A 44 -10.40 11.58 1.92
N GLN A 45 -9.93 11.01 3.03
CA GLN A 45 -10.57 9.84 3.62
C GLN A 45 -10.65 9.94 5.15
N TYR A 46 -11.81 9.54 5.67
CA TYR A 46 -12.08 9.53 7.09
C TYR A 46 -12.70 8.22 7.52
N ALA A 47 -12.34 7.78 8.71
CA ALA A 47 -12.93 6.64 9.36
C ALA A 47 -13.43 7.00 10.78
N LEU A 48 -14.46 6.27 11.19
CA LEU A 48 -14.91 6.16 12.57
C LEU A 48 -14.80 4.69 12.96
N ALA A 49 -13.95 4.38 13.91
CA ALA A 49 -13.74 3.02 14.39
C ALA A 49 -14.10 2.86 15.86
N HIS A 50 -14.65 1.70 16.19
CA HIS A 50 -14.80 1.21 17.55
C HIS A 50 -13.83 0.06 17.75
N ASP A 51 -12.86 0.24 18.63
CA ASP A 51 -11.82 -0.73 18.98
C ASP A 51 -12.07 -1.26 20.39
N ASN A 52 -12.04 -2.59 20.55
CA ASN A 52 -12.35 -3.25 21.80
C ASN A 52 -11.40 -4.42 22.07
N PHE A 53 -10.74 -4.39 23.22
CA PHE A 53 -9.94 -5.48 23.76
C PHE A 53 -10.76 -6.25 24.79
N ASP A 54 -10.79 -7.58 24.73
CA ASP A 54 -11.51 -8.36 25.73
C ASP A 54 -10.88 -8.20 27.12
N GLY A 55 -11.72 -7.83 28.09
CA GLY A 55 -11.24 -7.47 29.45
C GLY A 55 -10.45 -6.18 29.55
N GLY A 56 -10.22 -5.48 28.44
CA GLY A 56 -9.42 -4.26 28.33
C GLY A 56 -10.23 -3.00 27.97
N PRO A 57 -9.58 -1.99 27.38
CA PRO A 57 -10.25 -0.76 26.96
C PRO A 57 -11.17 -0.98 25.76
N SER A 58 -12.18 -0.11 25.67
CA SER A 58 -13.07 -0.01 24.53
C SER A 58 -13.18 1.46 24.15
N THR A 59 -12.79 1.81 22.91
CA THR A 59 -12.70 3.19 22.44
C THR A 59 -13.45 3.41 21.14
N VAL A 60 -13.89 4.65 20.91
CA VAL A 60 -14.40 5.08 19.61
C VAL A 60 -13.57 6.27 19.18
N GLU A 61 -13.03 6.21 17.96
CA GLU A 61 -12.18 7.24 17.40
C GLU A 61 -12.62 7.62 15.99
N HIS A 62 -12.51 8.90 15.67
CA HIS A 62 -12.64 9.44 14.32
C HIS A 62 -11.26 9.97 13.90
N PHE A 63 -10.80 9.59 12.71
CA PHE A 63 -9.47 9.94 12.25
C PHE A 63 -9.39 10.07 10.73
N ASP A 64 -8.35 10.75 10.27
CA ASP A 64 -7.89 10.70 8.89
C ASP A 64 -7.24 9.33 8.62
N ASN A 65 -7.79 8.61 7.65
CA ASN A 65 -7.37 7.24 7.34
C ASN A 65 -6.34 7.20 6.18
N GLY A 66 -5.46 8.20 6.08
CA GLY A 66 -4.43 8.25 5.05
C GLY A 66 -4.84 9.11 3.85
N SER A 67 -5.36 10.33 4.08
CA SER A 67 -5.55 11.30 3.00
C SER A 67 -4.25 11.62 2.31
N THR A 68 -4.24 11.65 0.97
CA THR A 68 -3.04 11.86 0.14
C THR A 68 -3.18 13.02 -0.83
N LEU A 69 -2.04 13.58 -1.23
CA LEU A 69 -1.93 14.55 -2.32
C LEU A 69 -0.69 14.23 -3.15
N GLY A 70 -0.88 13.96 -4.43
CA GLY A 70 0.22 13.57 -5.31
C GLY A 70 0.29 14.33 -6.61
N VAL A 71 1.48 14.26 -7.21
CA VAL A 71 1.78 14.75 -8.55
C VAL A 71 2.55 13.68 -9.30
N LEU A 72 2.10 13.31 -10.49
CA LEU A 72 2.80 12.37 -11.35
C LEU A 72 2.88 12.91 -12.79
N HIS A 73 3.89 12.47 -13.53
CA HIS A 73 4.04 12.81 -14.93
C HIS A 73 4.86 11.78 -15.69
N ASP A 74 4.38 11.50 -16.90
CA ASP A 74 5.06 10.70 -17.91
C ASP A 74 5.43 11.59 -19.10
N HIS A 75 6.67 11.50 -19.57
CA HIS A 75 7.13 12.27 -20.71
C HIS A 75 8.03 11.44 -21.63
N GLU A 76 7.74 11.39 -22.93
CA GLU A 76 8.61 10.72 -23.90
C GLU A 76 9.92 11.52 -24.06
N ILE A 77 11.05 10.92 -23.66
CA ILE A 77 12.38 11.52 -23.71
C ILE A 77 13.18 11.09 -24.95
N ALA A 78 12.81 9.96 -25.53
CA ALA A 78 13.33 9.44 -26.80
C ALA A 78 12.32 8.45 -27.38
N PRO A 79 12.36 8.14 -28.69
CA PRO A 79 11.45 7.17 -29.31
C PRO A 79 11.42 5.83 -28.53
N GLY A 80 10.27 5.50 -27.96
CA GLY A 80 10.06 4.28 -27.18
C GLY A 80 10.67 4.31 -25.76
N VAL A 81 11.09 5.49 -25.27
CA VAL A 81 11.59 5.68 -23.91
C VAL A 81 10.83 6.82 -23.24
N THR A 82 10.14 6.52 -22.16
CA THR A 82 9.39 7.47 -21.35
C THR A 82 10.12 7.70 -20.02
N GLY A 83 10.41 8.95 -19.70
CA GLY A 83 10.77 9.38 -18.36
C GLY A 83 9.51 9.55 -17.52
N PHE A 84 9.55 9.23 -16.24
CA PHE A 84 8.42 9.40 -15.33
C PHE A 84 8.86 9.84 -13.94
N PHE A 85 7.96 10.48 -13.20
CA PHE A 85 8.13 10.72 -11.77
C PHE A 85 6.79 10.60 -11.05
N LYS A 86 6.86 10.34 -9.75
CA LYS A 86 5.76 10.47 -8.78
C LYS A 86 6.29 11.20 -7.55
N LEU A 87 5.48 12.05 -6.98
CA LEU A 87 5.61 12.62 -5.65
C LEU A 87 4.24 12.51 -4.99
N GLU A 88 4.17 11.82 -3.86
CA GLU A 88 2.97 11.71 -3.04
C GLU A 88 3.30 12.12 -1.61
N LEU A 89 2.35 12.80 -1.01
CA LEU A 89 2.38 13.23 0.39
C LEU A 89 1.19 12.61 1.11
N ASP A 90 1.44 12.16 2.33
CA ASP A 90 0.45 11.60 3.26
C ASP A 90 0.52 12.24 4.65
N GLY A 91 -0.11 11.62 5.64
CA GLY A 91 0.03 11.99 7.06
C GLY A 91 -0.49 13.38 7.38
N PHE A 92 -1.42 13.90 6.59
CA PHE A 92 -1.96 15.25 6.79
C PHE A 92 -2.67 15.43 8.13
N GLY A 93 -3.20 14.35 8.74
CA GLY A 93 -4.07 14.46 9.90
C GLY A 93 -5.23 15.41 9.62
N ALA A 94 -5.92 15.21 8.49
CA ALA A 94 -6.90 16.16 7.97
C ALA A 94 -8.18 16.25 8.83
N ASP A 95 -8.34 15.39 9.82
CA ASP A 95 -9.36 15.43 10.89
C ASP A 95 -9.05 16.50 11.95
N GLU A 96 -7.80 16.96 12.07
CA GLU A 96 -7.35 17.96 13.01
C GLU A 96 -6.86 19.24 12.30
N LYS A 97 -7.13 20.43 12.88
CA LYS A 97 -6.69 21.71 12.30
C LYS A 97 -5.21 22.01 12.52
N ASP A 98 -4.63 21.44 13.55
CA ASP A 98 -3.27 21.74 14.02
C ASP A 98 -2.35 20.50 13.83
N SER A 99 -2.52 19.77 12.71
CA SER A 99 -1.64 18.66 12.36
C SER A 99 -0.20 19.11 12.10
N ASP A 100 0.78 18.27 12.36
CA ASP A 100 2.21 18.57 12.21
C ASP A 100 2.67 18.72 10.74
N GLY A 101 1.78 18.50 9.77
CA GLY A 101 2.04 18.61 8.34
C GLY A 101 2.14 17.26 7.64
N ALA A 102 2.40 17.30 6.35
CA ALA A 102 2.49 16.11 5.51
C ALA A 102 3.89 15.48 5.55
N ASN A 103 3.93 14.16 5.38
CA ASN A 103 5.15 13.40 5.12
C ASN A 103 5.29 13.11 3.62
N ILE A 104 6.47 12.70 3.20
CA ILE A 104 6.66 12.10 1.89
C ILE A 104 6.29 10.62 2.03
N ASP A 105 5.33 10.20 1.22
CA ASP A 105 4.96 8.81 1.03
C ASP A 105 5.82 8.21 -0.08
N GLU A 106 5.65 8.70 -1.30
CA GLU A 106 6.45 8.27 -2.45
C GLU A 106 7.15 9.46 -3.12
N ALA A 107 8.40 9.31 -3.48
CA ALA A 107 9.14 10.30 -4.24
C ALA A 107 10.20 9.63 -5.12
N TYR A 108 9.91 9.44 -6.40
CA TYR A 108 10.83 8.77 -7.31
C TYR A 108 10.83 9.35 -8.73
N ILE A 109 11.92 9.07 -9.45
CA ILE A 109 12.05 9.31 -10.88
C ILE A 109 12.56 8.05 -11.59
N GLY A 110 12.15 7.86 -12.84
CA GLY A 110 12.56 6.66 -13.58
C GLY A 110 12.42 6.79 -15.07
N VAL A 111 12.77 5.70 -15.75
CA VAL A 111 12.60 5.52 -17.19
C VAL A 111 11.92 4.18 -17.45
N LYS A 112 11.05 4.14 -18.45
CA LYS A 112 10.35 2.92 -18.88
C LYS A 112 10.29 2.80 -20.40
N GLY A 113 10.21 1.56 -20.88
CA GLY A 113 10.05 1.24 -22.31
C GLY A 113 9.73 -0.22 -22.51
N ASP A 114 8.99 -0.53 -23.58
CA ASP A 114 8.47 -1.87 -23.87
C ASP A 114 9.55 -2.96 -23.96
N SER A 115 10.77 -2.59 -24.37
CA SER A 115 11.85 -3.54 -24.61
C SER A 115 12.69 -3.88 -23.37
N PHE A 116 12.70 -3.01 -22.36
CA PHE A 116 13.57 -3.17 -21.18
C PHE A 116 12.81 -3.10 -19.85
N GLY A 117 11.51 -2.79 -19.88
CA GLY A 117 10.70 -2.62 -18.66
C GLY A 117 10.87 -1.24 -18.07
N GLN A 118 11.02 -1.15 -16.75
CA GLN A 118 11.20 0.12 -16.03
C GLN A 118 12.26 0.03 -14.96
N VAL A 119 12.97 1.17 -14.77
CA VAL A 119 13.95 1.39 -13.70
C VAL A 119 13.63 2.72 -13.05
N TRP A 120 13.60 2.77 -11.73
CA TRP A 120 13.39 4.02 -11.00
C TRP A 120 14.18 4.08 -9.71
N ILE A 121 14.37 5.27 -9.18
CA ILE A 121 15.14 5.54 -7.97
C ILE A 121 14.37 6.53 -7.08
N GLY A 122 14.40 6.32 -5.79
CA GLY A 122 13.76 7.16 -4.78
C GLY A 122 13.10 6.35 -3.68
N SER A 123 12.08 6.91 -3.02
CA SER A 123 11.19 6.18 -2.11
C SER A 123 9.96 5.70 -2.85
N ASP A 124 9.56 4.47 -2.62
CA ASP A 124 8.42 3.80 -3.25
C ASP A 124 8.09 2.53 -2.46
N ASP A 125 6.89 2.01 -2.64
CA ASP A 125 6.43 0.78 -2.01
C ASP A 125 7.41 -0.39 -2.19
N SER A 126 7.44 -1.25 -1.20
CA SER A 126 8.24 -2.47 -1.20
C SER A 126 7.94 -3.37 -2.40
N THR A 127 8.99 -3.78 -3.11
CA THR A 127 8.86 -4.78 -4.19
C THR A 127 8.31 -6.12 -3.68
N TYR A 128 8.65 -6.53 -2.44
CA TYR A 128 8.12 -7.73 -1.80
C TYR A 128 6.61 -7.60 -1.58
N GLU A 129 6.19 -6.53 -0.93
CA GLU A 129 4.79 -6.22 -0.62
C GLU A 129 3.92 -6.20 -1.87
N ARG A 130 4.27 -5.39 -2.85
CA ARG A 130 3.55 -5.28 -4.13
C ARG A 130 3.39 -6.62 -4.86
N ALA A 131 4.31 -7.56 -4.66
CA ALA A 131 4.24 -8.86 -5.33
C ALA A 131 3.37 -9.87 -4.60
N VAL A 132 3.42 -9.95 -3.27
CA VAL A 132 2.90 -11.11 -2.53
C VAL A 132 1.98 -10.77 -1.36
N THR A 133 1.80 -9.50 -0.97
CA THR A 133 0.87 -9.10 0.09
C THR A 133 -0.39 -8.47 -0.53
N GLU A 134 -1.47 -9.23 -0.67
CA GLU A 134 -2.76 -8.71 -1.14
C GLU A 134 -3.75 -8.53 0.03
N ILE A 135 -3.66 -9.37 1.06
CA ILE A 135 -4.66 -9.39 2.13
C ILE A 135 -4.47 -8.19 3.07
N SER A 136 -3.23 -7.90 3.47
CA SER A 136 -2.91 -6.76 4.33
C SER A 136 -3.26 -5.42 3.67
N GLU A 137 -3.06 -5.33 2.35
CA GLU A 137 -3.27 -4.10 1.58
C GLU A 137 -4.72 -3.88 1.14
N TYR A 138 -5.59 -4.87 1.37
CA TYR A 138 -6.96 -4.80 0.87
C TYR A 138 -7.90 -3.96 1.74
N PHE A 139 -7.71 -3.99 3.05
CA PHE A 139 -8.62 -3.37 4.01
C PHE A 139 -8.20 -1.94 4.37
N GLU A 140 -9.17 -1.11 4.71
CA GLU A 140 -9.00 0.34 4.84
C GLU A 140 -8.46 0.79 6.20
N VAL A 141 -8.91 0.19 7.31
CA VAL A 141 -8.72 0.81 8.64
C VAL A 141 -7.66 0.13 9.46
N ALA A 142 -7.72 -1.17 9.61
CA ALA A 142 -6.84 -1.85 10.52
C ALA A 142 -6.44 -3.21 10.00
N THR A 143 -5.23 -3.52 10.24
CA THR A 143 -4.71 -4.86 10.10
C THR A 143 -4.55 -5.43 11.49
N LEU A 144 -5.42 -6.36 11.88
CA LEU A 144 -5.17 -7.25 13.02
C LEU A 144 -4.38 -8.48 12.60
N ASN A 145 -4.22 -8.69 11.30
CA ASN A 145 -3.27 -9.64 10.76
C ASN A 145 -1.90 -9.24 11.25
N GLN A 146 -1.24 -10.16 11.88
CA GLN A 146 0.09 -9.97 12.46
C GLN A 146 1.20 -10.00 11.40
N GLY A 147 0.76 -10.05 10.15
CA GLY A 147 1.50 -9.63 8.98
C GLY A 147 2.72 -10.43 8.62
N VAL A 148 3.30 -9.95 7.60
CA VAL A 148 4.53 -10.41 7.02
C VAL A 148 5.67 -9.66 7.70
N ASP A 149 6.61 -10.37 8.27
CA ASP A 149 7.81 -9.79 8.87
C ASP A 149 8.91 -9.64 7.80
N TYR A 150 9.00 -8.47 7.17
CA TYR A 150 10.12 -8.08 6.30
C TYR A 150 10.64 -6.70 6.74
N THR A 151 11.90 -6.39 6.41
CA THR A 151 12.59 -5.24 7.01
C THR A 151 13.29 -4.32 6.01
N THR A 152 13.29 -4.62 4.71
CA THR A 152 13.81 -3.68 3.72
C THR A 152 12.88 -2.47 3.66
N GLY A 153 13.43 -1.28 3.96
CA GLY A 153 12.68 -0.03 3.96
C GLY A 153 12.31 0.45 2.56
N GLU A 154 11.49 1.48 2.49
CA GLU A 154 10.93 2.07 1.26
C GLU A 154 11.71 3.30 0.78
N GLY A 155 12.66 3.77 1.55
CA GLY A 155 13.59 4.84 1.17
C GLY A 155 14.86 4.34 0.49
N ASP A 156 15.57 5.23 -0.21
CA ASP A 156 16.86 4.97 -0.87
C ASP A 156 16.87 3.79 -1.84
N LEU A 157 15.74 3.54 -2.51
CA LEU A 157 15.56 2.39 -3.40
C LEU A 157 16.08 2.65 -4.81
N ILE A 158 16.63 1.60 -5.42
CA ILE A 158 16.77 1.42 -6.87
C ILE A 158 15.94 0.21 -7.22
N GLN A 159 14.92 0.40 -8.06
CA GLN A 159 13.97 -0.64 -8.41
C GLN A 159 13.98 -0.92 -9.91
N TYR A 160 13.66 -2.16 -10.27
CA TYR A 160 13.51 -2.64 -11.63
C TYR A 160 12.31 -3.56 -11.77
N MET A 161 11.54 -3.36 -12.85
CA MET A 161 10.51 -4.31 -13.27
C MET A 161 10.70 -4.63 -14.76
N SER A 162 10.83 -5.92 -15.09
CA SER A 162 10.98 -6.37 -16.48
C SER A 162 9.69 -6.20 -17.29
N PRO A 163 9.74 -6.17 -18.62
CA PRO A 163 8.57 -6.44 -19.43
C PRO A 163 8.01 -7.83 -19.14
N SER A 164 6.75 -8.06 -19.51
CA SER A 164 6.15 -9.40 -19.45
C SER A 164 6.71 -10.29 -20.57
N PHE A 165 7.20 -11.46 -20.20
CA PHE A 165 7.69 -12.50 -21.10
C PHE A 165 6.73 -13.70 -21.10
N GLY A 166 5.66 -13.62 -21.89
CA GLY A 166 4.65 -14.68 -21.94
C GLY A 166 3.88 -14.83 -20.62
N GLY A 167 3.58 -13.72 -19.97
CA GLY A 167 2.91 -13.65 -18.68
C GLY A 167 3.85 -13.53 -17.48
N LEU A 168 5.14 -13.86 -17.62
CA LEU A 168 6.12 -13.74 -16.53
C LEU A 168 6.76 -12.36 -16.50
N SER A 169 6.77 -11.71 -15.36
CA SER A 169 7.60 -10.53 -15.05
C SER A 169 8.50 -10.81 -13.83
N VAL A 170 9.65 -10.15 -13.80
CA VAL A 170 10.63 -10.24 -12.72
C VAL A 170 10.90 -8.84 -12.19
N TRP A 171 10.85 -8.70 -10.87
CA TRP A 171 11.02 -7.44 -10.17
C TRP A 171 12.20 -7.53 -9.23
N ALA A 172 12.89 -6.43 -9.03
CA ALA A 172 14.04 -6.35 -8.12
C ALA A 172 14.11 -4.97 -7.49
N ALA A 173 14.51 -4.93 -6.23
CA ALA A 173 14.84 -3.70 -5.52
C ALA A 173 16.14 -3.88 -4.73
N VAL A 174 16.89 -2.80 -4.56
CA VAL A 174 18.00 -2.72 -3.62
C VAL A 174 17.91 -1.38 -2.90
N GLN A 175 17.97 -1.42 -1.57
CA GLN A 175 18.08 -0.23 -0.74
C GLN A 175 19.57 0.12 -0.56
N VAL A 176 19.95 1.36 -0.87
CA VAL A 176 21.35 1.79 -0.82
C VAL A 176 21.66 2.32 0.57
N ASN A 177 22.61 1.67 1.25
CA ASN A 177 23.00 1.90 2.64
C ASN A 177 21.95 1.49 3.71
N GLY A 178 20.83 0.92 3.34
CA GLY A 178 19.72 0.69 4.27
C GLY A 178 19.32 2.00 4.95
N ASP A 179 18.88 1.94 6.19
CA ASP A 179 18.61 3.13 7.02
C ASP A 179 19.87 3.70 7.71
N GLY A 180 21.06 3.38 7.19
CA GLY A 180 22.36 3.66 7.77
C GLY A 180 22.89 5.09 7.60
N GLU A 181 22.05 6.11 7.49
CA GLU A 181 22.48 7.51 7.37
C GLU A 181 23.05 8.10 8.67
N ALA A 182 22.75 7.50 9.80
CA ALA A 182 23.29 7.96 11.09
C ALA A 182 24.81 7.80 11.13
N PRO A 183 25.56 8.81 11.62
CA PRO A 183 26.99 8.70 11.78
C PRO A 183 27.36 7.49 12.67
N GLY A 184 28.05 6.50 12.10
CA GLY A 184 28.48 5.29 12.80
C GLY A 184 27.53 4.10 12.65
N ALA A 185 26.44 4.22 11.89
CA ALA A 185 25.64 3.07 11.49
C ALA A 185 26.41 2.19 10.50
N ASP A 186 26.21 0.88 10.60
CA ASP A 186 26.74 -0.08 9.63
C ASP A 186 26.00 0.08 8.31
N LYS A 187 26.73 0.09 7.20
CA LYS A 187 26.16 0.15 5.86
C LYS A 187 25.65 -1.22 5.46
N SER A 188 24.42 -1.26 4.99
CA SER A 188 23.80 -2.46 4.44
C SER A 188 23.25 -2.21 3.03
N TYR A 189 22.94 -3.27 2.34
CA TYR A 189 22.35 -3.24 0.99
C TYR A 189 21.25 -4.28 0.91
N PRO A 190 20.16 -4.11 1.68
CA PRO A 190 19.04 -5.02 1.61
C PRO A 190 18.48 -5.05 0.20
N TYR A 191 18.00 -6.22 -0.21
CA TYR A 191 17.44 -6.41 -1.54
C TYR A 191 16.15 -7.23 -1.50
N GLN A 192 15.32 -6.97 -2.48
CA GLN A 192 14.10 -7.73 -2.74
C GLN A 192 14.10 -8.25 -4.18
N LEU A 193 13.61 -9.46 -4.37
CA LEU A 193 13.37 -10.06 -5.67
C LEU A 193 11.98 -10.65 -5.72
N ALA A 194 11.27 -10.46 -6.83
CA ALA A 194 9.98 -11.07 -7.05
C ALA A 194 9.82 -11.57 -8.49
N ALA A 195 8.94 -12.56 -8.65
CA ALA A 195 8.49 -13.06 -9.93
C ALA A 195 6.97 -13.17 -9.90
N VAL A 196 6.31 -12.57 -10.89
CA VAL A 196 4.85 -12.59 -11.04
C VAL A 196 4.51 -13.23 -12.38
N TYR A 197 3.65 -14.22 -12.37
CA TYR A 197 3.19 -14.94 -13.55
C TYR A 197 1.67 -14.83 -13.70
N GLU A 198 1.24 -14.19 -14.76
CA GLU A 198 -0.17 -14.00 -15.11
C GLU A 198 -0.55 -14.94 -16.26
N MET A 199 -1.58 -15.73 -16.07
CA MET A 199 -2.11 -16.66 -17.08
C MET A 199 -3.64 -16.69 -17.03
N ASP A 200 -4.28 -16.04 -17.99
CA ASP A 200 -5.75 -15.92 -18.07
C ASP A 200 -6.38 -15.44 -16.74
N ALA A 201 -7.01 -16.36 -16.01
CA ALA A 201 -7.66 -16.09 -14.73
C ALA A 201 -6.75 -16.32 -13.51
N LEU A 202 -5.56 -16.87 -13.70
CA LEU A 202 -4.62 -17.25 -12.64
C LEU A 202 -3.45 -16.27 -12.60
N GLU A 203 -3.11 -15.82 -11.40
CA GLU A 203 -1.90 -15.07 -11.09
C GLU A 203 -1.13 -15.79 -9.99
N LEU A 204 0.16 -16.00 -10.20
CA LEU A 204 1.07 -16.59 -9.23
C LEU A 204 2.21 -15.62 -8.97
N ALA A 205 2.57 -15.44 -7.72
CA ALA A 205 3.70 -14.61 -7.34
C ALA A 205 4.57 -15.31 -6.29
N ALA A 206 5.87 -15.01 -6.32
CA ALA A 206 6.82 -15.38 -5.30
C ALA A 206 7.80 -14.25 -5.09
N ALA A 207 8.16 -13.97 -3.84
CA ALA A 207 9.10 -12.91 -3.48
C ALA A 207 10.03 -13.33 -2.36
N VAL A 208 11.17 -12.64 -2.26
CA VAL A 208 12.12 -12.71 -1.17
C VAL A 208 12.54 -11.30 -0.76
N ASP A 209 12.59 -11.07 0.55
CA ASP A 209 13.28 -9.95 1.18
C ASP A 209 14.52 -10.48 1.90
N SER A 210 15.66 -9.84 1.69
CA SER A 210 16.93 -10.26 2.31
C SER A 210 17.01 -9.94 3.79
N ASN A 211 16.22 -8.96 4.26
CA ASN A 211 16.28 -8.44 5.64
C ASN A 211 17.71 -8.01 6.09
N ASP A 212 18.55 -7.57 5.13
CA ASP A 212 19.96 -7.20 5.37
C ASP A 212 20.08 -5.70 5.67
N ASN A 213 19.25 -5.18 6.58
CA ASN A 213 19.30 -3.77 7.01
C ASN A 213 20.03 -3.57 8.34
N GLY A 214 20.61 -4.64 8.91
CA GLY A 214 21.31 -4.61 10.19
C GLY A 214 20.43 -4.84 11.41
N ASP A 215 19.13 -4.92 11.23
CA ASP A 215 18.16 -5.21 12.29
C ASP A 215 17.69 -6.67 12.25
N GLY A 216 17.30 -7.20 13.40
CA GLY A 216 16.76 -8.55 13.54
C GLY A 216 17.82 -9.65 13.39
N ASN A 217 17.39 -10.83 12.98
CA ASN A 217 18.23 -12.03 12.89
C ASN A 217 18.95 -12.21 11.54
N GLY A 218 18.72 -11.30 10.56
CA GLY A 218 19.31 -11.38 9.22
C GLY A 218 18.82 -12.57 8.37
N GLU A 219 17.74 -13.24 8.78
CA GLU A 219 17.13 -14.33 8.01
C GLU A 219 16.17 -13.77 6.98
N ASN A 220 16.19 -14.33 5.77
CA ASN A 220 15.33 -13.86 4.68
C ASN A 220 13.83 -14.13 4.95
N THR A 221 12.97 -13.22 4.50
CA THR A 221 11.54 -13.48 4.38
C THR A 221 11.21 -13.99 2.98
N TYR A 222 10.41 -15.02 2.88
CA TYR A 222 9.90 -15.58 1.63
C TYR A 222 8.38 -15.50 1.60
N GLY A 223 7.82 -15.08 0.48
CA GLY A 223 6.38 -15.00 0.25
C GLY A 223 5.97 -15.67 -1.05
N VAL A 224 4.79 -16.27 -1.06
CA VAL A 224 4.11 -16.76 -2.26
C VAL A 224 2.65 -16.38 -2.24
N ARG A 225 2.11 -16.04 -3.40
CA ARG A 225 0.70 -15.69 -3.58
C ARG A 225 0.14 -16.40 -4.80
N ALA A 226 -1.12 -16.86 -4.70
CA ALA A 226 -1.88 -17.39 -5.80
C ALA A 226 -3.28 -16.77 -5.80
N SER A 227 -3.65 -16.12 -6.91
CA SER A 227 -4.93 -15.46 -7.07
C SER A 227 -5.68 -16.02 -8.28
N PHE A 228 -6.98 -16.23 -8.13
CA PHE A 228 -7.84 -16.74 -9.19
C PHE A 228 -9.07 -15.85 -9.37
N ASN A 229 -9.28 -15.39 -10.61
CA ASN A 229 -10.40 -14.54 -11.02
C ASN A 229 -11.49 -15.39 -11.70
N ALA A 230 -12.68 -15.44 -11.13
CA ALA A 230 -13.84 -16.15 -11.65
C ALA A 230 -15.00 -15.17 -11.92
N GLY A 231 -14.86 -14.36 -12.96
CA GLY A 231 -15.81 -13.29 -13.27
C GLY A 231 -15.76 -12.19 -12.20
N ASP A 232 -16.86 -12.03 -11.45
CA ASP A 232 -16.96 -11.01 -10.39
C ASP A 232 -16.35 -11.45 -9.06
N LEU A 233 -15.86 -12.69 -8.96
CA LEU A 233 -15.20 -13.23 -7.77
C LEU A 233 -13.69 -13.32 -7.99
N ARG A 234 -12.90 -12.78 -7.04
CA ARG A 234 -11.48 -13.09 -6.91
C ARG A 234 -11.21 -13.80 -5.59
N VAL A 235 -10.37 -14.82 -5.63
CA VAL A 235 -9.89 -15.52 -4.44
C VAL A 235 -8.38 -15.55 -4.47
N THR A 236 -7.75 -15.14 -3.38
CA THR A 236 -6.30 -15.11 -3.19
C THR A 236 -5.91 -15.88 -1.95
N GLY A 237 -4.85 -16.66 -2.06
CA GLY A 237 -4.18 -17.32 -0.93
C GLY A 237 -2.72 -16.87 -0.87
N GLU A 238 -2.22 -16.66 0.34
CA GLU A 238 -0.86 -16.20 0.64
C GLU A 238 -0.20 -17.08 1.68
N PHE A 239 1.11 -17.19 1.57
CA PHE A 239 1.96 -17.78 2.59
C PHE A 239 3.28 -17.01 2.68
N HIS A 240 3.66 -16.64 3.88
CA HIS A 240 4.89 -15.95 4.19
C HIS A 240 5.64 -16.68 5.29
N THR A 241 6.95 -16.71 5.22
CA THR A 241 7.79 -17.37 6.22
C THR A 241 9.10 -16.63 6.43
N ARG A 242 9.49 -16.46 7.68
CA ARG A 242 10.80 -15.99 8.11
C ARG A 242 11.28 -16.84 9.29
N LYS A 243 12.40 -17.47 9.12
CA LYS A 243 12.98 -18.33 10.17
C LYS A 243 13.27 -17.53 11.44
N ASP A 244 13.02 -18.11 12.59
CA ASP A 244 13.11 -17.50 13.92
C ASP A 244 12.23 -16.25 14.10
N ALA A 245 11.19 -16.08 13.28
CA ALA A 245 10.19 -15.03 13.37
C ALA A 245 8.76 -15.58 13.30
N SER A 246 8.24 -15.88 12.11
CA SER A 246 6.87 -16.38 11.97
C SER A 246 6.59 -17.06 10.63
N ASP A 247 5.53 -17.86 10.62
CA ASP A 247 4.85 -18.35 9.44
C ASP A 247 3.43 -17.76 9.39
N THR A 248 3.08 -17.11 8.28
CA THR A 248 1.73 -16.51 8.09
C THR A 248 1.04 -17.15 6.90
N PHE A 249 -0.22 -17.56 7.10
CA PHE A 249 -1.11 -18.09 6.07
C PHE A 249 -2.32 -17.20 5.96
N GLY A 250 -2.69 -16.83 4.75
CA GLY A 250 -3.87 -16.00 4.52
C GLY A 250 -4.71 -16.49 3.35
N VAL A 251 -6.01 -16.22 3.40
CA VAL A 251 -6.93 -16.36 2.29
C VAL A 251 -7.94 -15.23 2.31
N ILE A 252 -8.16 -14.60 1.15
CA ILE A 252 -9.21 -13.60 0.94
C ILE A 252 -10.06 -13.98 -0.26
N GLY A 253 -11.36 -13.72 -0.15
CA GLY A 253 -12.27 -13.73 -1.29
C GLY A 253 -13.04 -12.44 -1.34
N TYR A 254 -13.13 -11.82 -2.52
CA TYR A 254 -14.01 -10.67 -2.70
C TYR A 254 -14.86 -10.77 -3.96
N TYR A 255 -16.10 -10.30 -3.83
CA TYR A 255 -17.13 -10.41 -4.86
C TYR A 255 -17.71 -9.03 -5.19
N THR A 256 -17.68 -8.69 -6.46
CA THR A 256 -18.23 -7.42 -6.97
C THR A 256 -19.65 -7.62 -7.49
N LEU A 257 -20.59 -6.83 -6.98
CA LEU A 257 -22.00 -6.84 -7.40
C LEU A 257 -22.47 -5.41 -7.75
N GLY A 258 -22.32 -5.06 -9.01
CA GLY A 258 -22.65 -3.71 -9.48
C GLY A 258 -21.77 -2.65 -8.79
N ALA A 259 -22.38 -1.77 -8.02
CA ALA A 259 -21.65 -0.75 -7.26
C ALA A 259 -21.15 -1.23 -5.89
N ASN A 260 -21.39 -2.49 -5.54
CA ASN A 260 -20.99 -3.03 -4.24
C ASN A 260 -19.85 -4.01 -4.38
N GLN A 261 -18.98 -4.07 -3.36
CA GLN A 261 -17.97 -5.09 -3.21
C GLN A 261 -18.03 -5.65 -1.78
N PHE A 262 -17.89 -6.96 -1.65
CA PHE A 262 -17.89 -7.67 -0.38
C PHE A 262 -16.64 -8.50 -0.28
N ALA A 263 -15.92 -8.38 0.82
CA ALA A 263 -14.71 -9.15 1.08
C ALA A 263 -14.79 -9.90 2.41
N LEU A 264 -14.12 -11.03 2.45
CA LEU A 264 -13.90 -11.82 3.66
C LEU A 264 -12.50 -12.42 3.58
N SER A 265 -11.72 -12.23 4.64
CA SER A 265 -10.41 -12.86 4.81
C SER A 265 -10.33 -13.68 6.10
N TYR A 266 -9.40 -14.60 6.09
CA TYR A 266 -8.88 -15.30 7.27
C TYR A 266 -7.37 -15.36 7.17
N GLU A 267 -6.68 -15.02 8.26
CA GLU A 267 -5.22 -15.11 8.38
C GLU A 267 -4.86 -15.79 9.69
N LEU A 268 -3.79 -16.59 9.64
CA LEU A 268 -3.19 -17.26 10.79
C LEU A 268 -1.71 -16.98 10.78
N THR A 269 -1.18 -16.45 11.88
CA THR A 269 0.26 -16.27 12.10
C THR A 269 0.71 -17.15 13.25
N GLN A 270 1.73 -17.95 13.00
CA GLN A 270 2.41 -18.79 13.98
C GLN A 270 3.79 -18.23 14.24
N TYR A 271 4.03 -17.77 15.46
CA TYR A 271 5.34 -17.21 15.84
C TYR A 271 6.28 -18.32 16.28
N ASP A 272 7.52 -18.28 15.80
CA ASP A 272 8.58 -19.19 16.23
C ASP A 272 8.90 -19.05 17.74
N ASP A 273 9.35 -20.14 18.35
CA ASP A 273 9.81 -20.12 19.77
C ASP A 273 10.94 -19.11 20.03
N ASN A 274 11.69 -18.73 18.98
CA ASN A 274 12.78 -17.77 19.03
C ASN A 274 12.43 -16.39 18.49
N ALA A 275 11.17 -16.13 18.17
CA ALA A 275 10.72 -14.83 17.70
C ALA A 275 11.03 -13.71 18.71
N SER A 276 11.31 -12.52 18.23
CA SER A 276 11.62 -11.36 19.07
C SER A 276 10.39 -10.85 19.84
N SER A 277 9.19 -11.11 19.30
CA SER A 277 7.90 -10.81 19.91
C SER A 277 6.97 -12.00 19.74
N ASN A 278 6.01 -12.17 20.66
CA ASN A 278 4.99 -13.23 20.64
C ASN A 278 5.53 -14.67 20.52
N ALA A 279 6.77 -14.90 20.98
CA ALA A 279 7.49 -16.17 20.80
C ALA A 279 6.64 -17.39 21.23
N GLY A 280 6.45 -18.32 20.28
CA GLY A 280 5.69 -19.56 20.51
C GLY A 280 4.17 -19.37 20.63
N LEU A 281 3.64 -18.17 20.30
CA LEU A 281 2.22 -17.86 20.30
C LEU A 281 1.64 -17.97 18.88
N ASP A 282 0.33 -18.16 18.78
CA ASP A 282 -0.41 -18.11 17.53
C ASP A 282 -1.43 -16.98 17.57
N SER A 283 -1.67 -16.33 16.43
CA SER A 283 -2.78 -15.38 16.27
C SER A 283 -3.55 -15.63 15.00
N ASP A 284 -4.85 -15.42 15.03
CA ASP A 284 -5.68 -15.48 13.84
C ASP A 284 -6.62 -14.27 13.72
N THR A 285 -6.99 -13.94 12.50
CA THR A 285 -7.86 -12.80 12.21
C THR A 285 -8.88 -13.16 11.15
N ILE A 286 -10.14 -12.81 11.41
CA ILE A 286 -11.20 -12.77 10.40
C ILE A 286 -11.52 -11.31 10.12
N THR A 287 -11.44 -10.91 8.85
CA THR A 287 -11.80 -9.55 8.43
C THR A 287 -12.90 -9.60 7.38
N LEU A 288 -13.87 -8.72 7.49
CA LEU A 288 -14.93 -8.54 6.50
C LEU A 288 -15.07 -7.08 6.09
N GLN A 289 -15.40 -6.86 4.82
CA GLN A 289 -15.69 -5.52 4.29
C GLN A 289 -16.97 -5.55 3.45
N ALA A 290 -17.74 -4.49 3.52
CA ALA A 290 -18.80 -4.15 2.58
C ALA A 290 -18.56 -2.72 2.09
N LEU A 291 -18.25 -2.56 0.81
CA LEU A 291 -17.97 -1.28 0.15
C LEU A 291 -19.06 -0.96 -0.85
N HIS A 292 -19.45 0.31 -0.94
CA HIS A 292 -20.42 0.81 -1.91
C HIS A 292 -19.88 2.05 -2.64
N ASN A 293 -19.73 1.95 -3.96
CA ASN A 293 -19.36 3.07 -4.81
C ASN A 293 -20.55 4.00 -5.01
N LEU A 294 -20.48 5.21 -4.48
CA LEU A 294 -21.47 6.28 -4.66
C LEU A 294 -21.32 6.94 -6.03
N SER A 295 -20.11 7.00 -6.54
CA SER A 295 -19.75 7.56 -7.85
C SER A 295 -18.38 7.02 -8.29
N ASP A 296 -17.89 7.47 -9.46
CA ASP A 296 -16.53 7.17 -9.93
C ASP A 296 -15.43 7.77 -9.03
N ASN A 297 -15.78 8.70 -8.14
CA ASN A 297 -14.85 9.45 -7.29
C ASN A 297 -15.09 9.25 -5.80
N MET A 298 -16.12 8.50 -5.40
CA MET A 298 -16.46 8.38 -3.99
C MET A 298 -17.04 7.02 -3.65
N TYR A 299 -16.55 6.43 -2.58
CA TYR A 299 -17.17 5.25 -1.95
C TYR A 299 -17.29 5.42 -0.44
N VAL A 300 -18.13 4.56 0.12
CA VAL A 300 -18.28 4.36 1.57
C VAL A 300 -18.09 2.89 1.89
N TYR A 301 -17.62 2.59 3.09
CA TYR A 301 -17.39 1.21 3.50
C TYR A 301 -17.78 0.97 4.97
N PHE A 302 -18.00 -0.29 5.27
CA PHE A 302 -18.04 -0.86 6.60
C PHE A 302 -17.03 -1.99 6.68
N GLU A 303 -16.28 -2.07 7.77
CA GLU A 303 -15.35 -3.17 8.05
C GLU A 303 -15.53 -3.70 9.46
N GLY A 304 -15.21 -4.98 9.61
CA GLY A 304 -15.19 -5.66 10.89
C GLY A 304 -13.98 -6.58 10.97
N TYR A 305 -13.24 -6.47 12.04
CA TYR A 305 -12.04 -7.25 12.34
C TYR A 305 -12.25 -8.02 13.63
N LEU A 306 -12.00 -9.30 13.60
CA LEU A 306 -12.09 -10.21 14.74
C LEU A 306 -10.74 -10.92 14.87
N GLY A 307 -9.94 -10.47 15.80
CA GLY A 307 -8.67 -11.09 16.14
C GLY A 307 -8.82 -12.04 17.30
N GLY A 308 -8.22 -13.22 17.16
CA GLY A 308 -8.20 -14.30 18.14
C GLY A 308 -6.80 -14.91 18.26
N GLY A 309 -6.68 -15.97 19.04
CA GLY A 309 -5.45 -16.71 19.23
C GLY A 309 -4.95 -16.72 20.65
N ASP A 310 -3.65 -16.65 20.84
CA ASP A 310 -3.02 -16.52 22.16
C ASP A 310 -3.02 -15.05 22.61
N GLU A 311 -2.46 -14.76 23.79
CA GLU A 311 -2.39 -13.39 24.36
C GLU A 311 -1.41 -12.49 23.57
N VAL A 312 -1.72 -12.17 22.29
CA VAL A 312 -0.86 -11.37 21.38
C VAL A 312 -1.26 -9.90 21.31
N TYR A 313 -2.48 -9.55 21.74
CA TYR A 313 -2.97 -8.18 21.65
C TYR A 313 -2.64 -7.38 22.90
N GLU A 314 -1.63 -6.50 22.75
CA GLU A 314 -1.19 -5.60 23.83
C GLU A 314 -2.12 -4.40 23.97
N TYR A 315 -2.44 -4.03 25.22
CA TYR A 315 -3.12 -2.79 25.56
C TYR A 315 -2.58 -2.19 26.85
N THR A 316 -2.88 -0.92 27.10
CA THR A 316 -2.54 -0.26 28.38
C THR A 316 -3.72 -0.36 29.35
N ASP A 317 -3.50 -0.96 30.51
CA ASP A 317 -4.51 -1.09 31.55
C ASP A 317 -4.83 0.26 32.26
N ALA A 318 -5.83 0.27 33.10
CA ALA A 318 -6.24 1.49 33.85
C ALA A 318 -5.16 2.03 34.82
N LEU A 319 -4.12 1.28 35.08
CA LEU A 319 -2.98 1.67 35.92
C LEU A 319 -1.78 2.17 35.10
N GLY A 320 -1.88 2.12 33.77
CA GLY A 320 -0.82 2.51 32.86
C GLY A 320 0.22 1.41 32.59
N ASN A 321 -0.09 0.14 32.86
CA ASN A 321 0.80 -0.97 32.59
C ASN A 321 0.41 -1.65 31.28
N ALA A 322 1.39 -2.27 30.59
CA ALA A 322 1.12 -3.18 29.49
C ALA A 322 0.36 -4.42 29.99
N ALA A 323 -0.68 -4.79 29.28
CA ALA A 323 -1.49 -5.99 29.49
C ALA A 323 -1.80 -6.62 28.14
N PHE A 324 -2.10 -7.91 28.13
CA PHE A 324 -2.32 -8.68 26.91
C PHE A 324 -3.67 -9.41 26.99
N THR A 325 -4.26 -9.63 25.83
CA THR A 325 -5.50 -10.41 25.68
C THR A 325 -5.43 -11.28 24.42
N ASP A 326 -6.25 -12.30 24.41
CA ASP A 326 -6.41 -13.26 23.31
C ASP A 326 -7.45 -12.80 22.27
N GLU A 327 -8.27 -11.78 22.58
CA GLU A 327 -9.31 -11.30 21.66
C GLU A 327 -9.26 -9.75 21.52
N ARG A 328 -9.27 -9.29 20.26
CA ARG A 328 -9.48 -7.89 19.90
C ARG A 328 -10.46 -7.78 18.74
N SER A 329 -11.36 -6.81 18.77
CA SER A 329 -12.29 -6.57 17.68
C SER A 329 -12.36 -5.10 17.31
N ILE A 330 -12.43 -4.83 15.99
CA ILE A 330 -12.60 -3.48 15.47
C ILE A 330 -13.82 -3.48 14.54
N ALA A 331 -14.66 -2.47 14.67
CA ALA A 331 -15.73 -2.20 13.71
C ALA A 331 -15.59 -0.77 13.22
N SER A 332 -15.54 -0.56 11.91
CA SER A 332 -15.35 0.75 11.32
C SER A 332 -16.34 1.05 10.20
N VAL A 333 -16.57 2.34 10.01
CA VAL A 333 -17.24 2.90 8.82
C VAL A 333 -16.39 4.06 8.30
N GLY A 334 -16.27 4.17 6.99
CA GLY A 334 -15.49 5.24 6.41
C GLY A 334 -16.00 5.68 5.06
N ALA A 335 -15.40 6.76 4.56
CA ALA A 335 -15.66 7.35 3.26
C ALA A 335 -14.37 7.87 2.64
N VAL A 336 -14.21 7.62 1.35
CA VAL A 336 -13.07 8.09 0.55
C VAL A 336 -13.59 8.89 -0.63
N TYR A 337 -12.99 10.06 -0.87
CA TYR A 337 -13.25 10.92 -2.03
C TYR A 337 -11.96 11.19 -2.79
N TYR A 338 -11.91 10.77 -4.05
CA TYR A 338 -10.80 10.99 -4.97
C TYR A 338 -11.00 12.23 -5.86
N PHE A 339 -9.92 12.94 -6.19
CA PHE A 339 -9.94 14.09 -7.11
C PHE A 339 -8.74 14.13 -8.07
#